data_f7772f78f7667103ec95419a33f44b84
#
_entry.id   f7772f78f7667103ec95419a33f44b84
#
_cell.length_a   1.000
_cell.length_b   1.000
_cell.length_c   1.000
_cell.angle_alpha   90.00
_cell.angle_beta   90.00
_cell.angle_gamma   90.00
#
_symmetry.space_group_name_H-M   'P 1'
#
loop_
_entity.id
_entity.type
_entity.pdbx_description
1 polymer ?
#
loop_
_entity_poly.entity_id
_entity_poly.type
_entity_poly.pdbx_seq_one_letter_code
_entity_poly.pdbx_strand_id
1 'polypeptide(L)' 'MKERLDVLLVKRNLAESREKAKAIIMSGNVFVEDQREDKAGTTFPEDVKIEVRGMSCRMSAEAV' A
#
# COMPACT_ATOMS: atom_id res chain seq x y z
N MET A 1 -12.36 12.27 6.51
CA MET A 1 -13.24 11.21 6.04
C MET A 1 -12.42 9.97 5.80
N LYS A 2 -13.06 8.81 5.87
CA LYS A 2 -12.34 7.56 5.72
C LYS A 2 -12.35 7.11 4.27
N GLU A 3 -11.28 6.48 3.87
CA GLU A 3 -11.13 5.94 2.52
C GLU A 3 -10.64 4.52 2.62
N ARG A 4 -10.90 3.73 1.59
CA ARG A 4 -10.38 2.38 1.54
C ARG A 4 -8.87 2.42 1.36
N LEU A 5 -8.21 1.41 1.90
CA LEU A 5 -6.75 1.39 1.88
C LEU A 5 -6.20 1.40 0.45
N ASP A 6 -6.83 0.64 -0.46
CA ASP A 6 -6.34 0.64 -1.83
C ASP A 6 -6.48 2.02 -2.47
N VAL A 7 -7.55 2.74 -2.16
CA VAL A 7 -7.73 4.08 -2.68
C VAL A 7 -6.67 5.02 -2.10
N LEU A 8 -6.38 4.87 -0.81
CA LEU A 8 -5.37 5.72 -0.17
C LEU A 8 -4.00 5.53 -0.80
N LEU A 9 -3.65 4.29 -1.13
CA LEU A 9 -2.36 4.04 -1.77
C LEU A 9 -2.26 4.75 -3.11
N VAL A 10 -3.35 4.73 -3.87
CA VAL A 10 -3.36 5.41 -5.16
C VAL A 10 -3.28 6.92 -4.96
N LYS A 11 -4.03 7.46 -4.02
CA LYS A 11 -4.03 8.89 -3.76
C LYS A 11 -2.65 9.40 -3.33
N ARG A 12 -1.89 8.56 -2.66
CA ARG A 12 -0.57 8.97 -2.16
C ARG A 12 0.55 8.61 -3.11
N ASN A 13 0.20 8.15 -4.31
CA ASN A 13 1.18 7.74 -5.32
C ASN A 13 2.06 6.60 -4.84
N LEU A 14 1.54 5.79 -3.94
CA LEU A 14 2.24 4.58 -3.51
C LEU A 14 1.92 3.41 -4.42
N ALA A 15 0.90 3.53 -5.25
CA ALA A 15 0.53 2.52 -6.21
C ALA A 15 0.03 3.21 -7.48
N GLU A 16 0.23 2.59 -8.61
CA GLU A 16 -0.16 3.17 -9.90
C GLU A 16 -1.66 3.08 -10.12
N SER A 17 -2.28 2.07 -9.57
CA SER A 17 -3.71 1.87 -9.75
C SER A 17 -4.24 1.09 -8.57
N ARG A 18 -5.56 0.98 -8.50
CA ARG A 18 -6.18 0.26 -7.40
C ARG A 18 -5.84 -1.23 -7.46
N GLU A 19 -5.70 -1.77 -8.65
CA GLU A 19 -5.31 -3.17 -8.78
C GLU A 19 -3.91 -3.39 -8.25
N LYS A 20 -3.00 -2.47 -8.56
CA LYS A 20 -1.65 -2.56 -8.02
C LYS A 20 -1.67 -2.39 -6.50
N ALA A 21 -2.48 -1.46 -6.03
CA ALA A 21 -2.61 -1.24 -4.60
C ALA A 21 -3.08 -2.52 -3.90
N LYS A 22 -4.08 -3.18 -4.45
CA LYS A 22 -4.55 -4.42 -3.87
C LYS A 22 -3.46 -5.48 -3.82
N ALA A 23 -2.70 -5.60 -4.91
CA ALA A 23 -1.64 -6.60 -4.96
C ALA A 23 -0.59 -6.31 -3.88
N ILE A 24 -0.22 -5.05 -3.72
CA ILE A 24 0.76 -4.67 -2.71
C ILE A 24 0.23 -4.99 -1.31
N ILE A 25 -1.02 -4.66 -1.07
CA ILE A 25 -1.64 -4.90 0.23
C ILE A 25 -1.70 -6.40 0.53
N MET A 26 -2.13 -7.18 -0.45
CA MET A 26 -2.28 -8.61 -0.26
C MET A 26 -0.95 -9.31 -0.09
N SER A 27 0.11 -8.73 -0.61
CA SER A 27 1.44 -9.32 -0.43
C SER A 27 1.99 -9.08 0.97
N GLY A 28 1.31 -8.24 1.76
CA GLY A 28 1.74 -7.99 3.13
C GLY A 28 2.81 -6.94 3.26
N ASN A 29 2.97 -6.10 2.25
CA ASN A 29 4.00 -5.08 2.26
C ASN A 29 3.51 -3.72 2.73
N VAL A 30 2.23 -3.60 3.06
CA VAL A 30 1.66 -2.33 3.46
C VAL A 30 1.50 -2.30 4.97
N PHE A 31 1.98 -1.22 5.57
CA PHE A 31 1.88 -1.01 7.01
C PHE A 31 1.12 0.29 7.26
N VAL A 32 0.11 0.21 8.10
CA VAL A 32 -0.67 1.37 8.50
C VAL A 32 -0.47 1.58 9.98
N GLU A 33 0.09 2.72 10.34
CA GLU A 33 0.40 3.05 11.74
C GLU A 33 1.23 1.94 12.39
N ASP A 34 2.24 1.49 11.66
CA ASP A 34 3.17 0.46 12.13
C ASP A 34 2.53 -0.92 12.26
N GLN A 35 1.33 -1.11 11.71
CA GLN A 35 0.67 -2.41 11.73
C GLN A 35 0.49 -2.89 10.31
N ARG A 36 0.86 -4.13 10.06
CA ARG A 36 0.73 -4.70 8.73
C ARG A 36 -0.75 -4.90 8.39
N GLU A 37 -1.14 -4.44 7.22
CA GLU A 37 -2.49 -4.62 6.72
C GLU A 37 -2.44 -5.42 5.44
N ASP A 38 -3.33 -6.41 5.35
CA ASP A 38 -3.41 -7.23 4.14
C ASP A 38 -4.82 -7.23 3.56
N LYS A 39 -5.66 -6.30 3.98
CA LYS A 39 -7.03 -6.22 3.48
C LYS A 39 -7.26 -4.87 2.82
N ALA A 40 -7.45 -4.90 1.51
CA ALA A 40 -7.59 -3.67 0.75
C ALA A 40 -8.88 -2.93 1.07
N GLY A 41 -9.90 -3.65 1.51
CA GLY A 41 -11.19 -3.03 1.79
C GLY A 41 -11.31 -2.33 3.12
N THR A 42 -10.29 -2.44 3.97
CA THR A 42 -10.32 -1.76 5.26
C THR A 42 -10.24 -0.25 5.06
N THR A 43 -11.03 0.51 5.80
CA THR A 43 -11.03 1.96 5.67
C THR A 43 -10.23 2.59 6.79
N PHE A 44 -9.62 3.72 6.46
CA PHE A 44 -8.79 4.47 7.40
C PHE A 44 -9.01 5.95 7.15
N PRO A 45 -8.72 6.80 8.15
CA PRO A 45 -8.73 8.25 7.92
C PRO A 45 -7.72 8.60 6.83
N GLU A 46 -8.03 9.63 6.07
CA GLU A 46 -7.16 9.98 4.96
C GLU A 46 -5.82 10.53 5.42
N ASP A 47 -5.70 10.92 6.67
CA ASP A 47 -4.42 11.40 7.20
C ASP A 47 -3.65 10.31 7.94
N VAL A 48 -4.07 9.05 7.83
CA VAL A 48 -3.39 7.96 8.50
C VAL A 48 -2.00 7.76 7.90
N LYS A 49 -1.07 7.32 8.73
CA LYS A 49 0.29 7.05 8.28
C LYS A 49 0.34 5.70 7.57
N ILE A 50 0.80 5.70 6.34
CA ILE A 50 0.89 4.48 5.54
C ILE A 50 2.32 4.32 5.05
N GLU A 51 2.85 3.11 5.18
CA GLU A 51 4.15 2.76 4.65
C GLU A 51 4.03 1.54 3.77
N VAL A 52 4.79 1.53 2.69
CA VAL A 52 4.88 0.37 1.82
C VAL A 52 6.32 -0.10 1.85
N ARG A 53 6.53 -1.33 2.23
CA ARG A 53 7.87 -1.89 2.38
C ARG A 53 8.04 -3.04 1.40
N GLY A 54 9.27 -3.30 1.05
CA GLY A 54 9.56 -4.43 0.20
C GLY A 54 9.26 -4.24 -1.26
N MET A 55 8.82 -3.05 -1.62
CA MET A 55 8.45 -2.79 -2.99
C MET A 55 9.62 -2.74 -3.91
N SER A 56 10.67 -2.16 -3.44
CA SER A 56 11.81 -1.90 -4.31
C SER A 56 12.57 -3.14 -4.61
N CYS A 57 12.18 -4.16 -4.06
CA CYS A 57 12.91 -5.34 -4.32
C CYS A 57 12.86 -5.71 -5.71
N ARG A 58 12.32 -5.30 -6.24
CA ARG A 58 12.41 -5.55 -7.38
C ARG A 58 13.28 -5.14 -8.13
N MET A 59 13.56 -4.72 -8.14
CA MET A 59 14.26 -4.28 -8.87
C MET A 59 15.42 -4.37 -8.79
N SER A 60 15.50 -4.40 -8.28
CA SER A 60 16.38 -4.56 -8.31
C SER A 60 16.95 -5.25 -8.62
N ALA A 61 16.80 -5.45 -8.69
CA ALA A 61 17.18 -5.99 -9.05
C ALA A 61 17.56 -6.01 -10.03
N GLU A 62 17.37 -5.81 -10.37
CA GLU A 62 17.73 -5.91 -11.13
C GLU A 62 18.58 -5.78 -11.53
N ALA A 63 18.60 -5.58 -11.39
CA ALA A 63 19.33 -5.51 -11.72
C ALA A 63 20.21 -5.78 -11.79
N VAL A 64 20.34 -6.00 -11.82
CA VAL A 64 21.10 -6.28 -11.91
C VAL A 64 21.49 -6.74 -12.28
#